data_46800bfc879b0c4cd9dbcb589c9f9266
#
_entry.id   46800bfc879b0c4cd9dbcb589c9f9266
#
_cell.length_a   1.000
_cell.length_b   1.000
_cell.length_c   1.000
_cell.angle_alpha   90.00
_cell.angle_beta   90.00
_cell.angle_gamma   90.00
#
_symmetry.space_group_name_H-M   'P 1'
#
loop_
_entity.id
_entity.type
_entity.pdbx_description
1 polymer ?
#
loop_
_entity_poly.entity_id
_entity_poly.type
_entity_poly.pdbx_seq_one_letter_code
_entity_poly.pdbx_strand_id
1 'polypeptide(L)'
;MASVKNISPLAEKVAVTLTNFTGWLEKYGEVSWDHQSFFAGPVGRRAKALYYKNKLLGTAAVAPMIFFEAFLPSARRLFHHPIRLPIADAHFAMGFTFLHEAMANPAHLQKAVHFLAALEKTRCPDYLEFCWGYPFDWVTRNGVIKAGTPLITTTPYAFEAFLQVYKSQADAGRKKIIESIVRHTGTDIKDFKTSETARTSSYTPHDQGGVVNASAYRAFTLMSAAKFLGDNALLKIAEPNINFVLESQNADGSWPYAKDGVRDFVDHFHTCFVMKALAKIYKLNGDPRILAALAKGVDYYLKNLFAENGMPRPFSKAPRLTVYQCELYDCAECINLCLLLRREFPQLQSTLETVIAGILKNWVKRDGSFRSRKLMFGWDNVPMHRWAQSQMFRSLAFFLHEETLQA
;
A
#
# COMPACT_ATOMS: atom_id res chain seq x y z
N MET A 1 29.17 18.62 2.63
CA MET A 1 27.75 18.78 3.01
C MET A 1 27.17 19.79 2.04
N ALA A 2 26.33 19.32 1.08
CA ALA A 2 25.60 20.25 0.24
C ALA A 2 24.70 21.12 1.13
N SER A 3 24.67 22.43 0.87
CA SER A 3 23.80 23.40 1.53
C SER A 3 22.38 22.86 1.56
N VAL A 4 21.90 22.46 2.74
CA VAL A 4 20.51 22.10 2.95
C VAL A 4 19.72 23.37 2.67
N LYS A 5 18.94 23.36 1.58
CA LYS A 5 17.95 24.40 1.29
C LYS A 5 17.10 24.63 2.56
N ASN A 6 16.53 25.80 2.69
CA ASN A 6 15.71 26.22 3.85
C ASN A 6 14.41 25.37 3.90
N ILE A 7 14.52 24.12 4.36
CA ILE A 7 13.37 23.21 4.56
C ILE A 7 12.67 23.51 5.88
N SER A 8 11.41 23.11 6.01
CA SER A 8 10.64 23.35 7.23
C SER A 8 11.23 22.59 8.45
N PRO A 9 11.04 23.09 9.70
CA PRO A 9 11.49 22.39 10.92
C PRO A 9 10.90 20.96 11.03
N LEU A 10 9.74 20.72 10.45
CA LEU A 10 9.14 19.40 10.39
C LEU A 10 9.93 18.48 9.43
N ALA A 11 10.33 19.01 8.27
CA ALA A 11 11.14 18.27 7.31
C ALA A 11 12.54 17.92 7.83
N GLU A 12 13.16 18.80 8.63
CA GLU A 12 14.44 18.51 9.31
C GLU A 12 14.30 17.31 10.27
N LYS A 13 13.24 17.27 11.09
CA LYS A 13 12.96 16.13 11.99
C LYS A 13 12.70 14.85 11.22
N VAL A 14 12.01 14.93 10.09
CA VAL A 14 11.77 13.79 9.20
C VAL A 14 13.09 13.28 8.62
N ALA A 15 13.98 14.16 8.17
CA ALA A 15 15.30 13.78 7.63
C ALA A 15 16.14 13.02 8.67
N VAL A 16 16.19 13.49 9.91
CA VAL A 16 16.88 12.80 11.03
C VAL A 16 16.24 11.43 11.29
N THR A 17 14.90 11.35 11.29
CA THR A 17 14.19 10.09 11.50
C THR A 17 14.48 9.07 10.39
N LEU A 18 14.52 9.51 9.14
CA LEU A 18 14.86 8.66 7.98
C LEU A 18 16.31 8.15 8.05
N THR A 19 17.25 9.00 8.45
CA THR A 19 18.66 8.60 8.67
C THR A 19 18.77 7.53 9.76
N ASN A 20 18.09 7.68 10.88
CA ASN A 20 18.05 6.68 11.95
C ASN A 20 17.39 5.38 11.49
N PHE A 21 16.31 5.48 10.72
CA PHE A 21 15.61 4.31 10.17
C PHE A 21 16.48 3.54 9.18
N THR A 22 17.22 4.20 8.29
CA THR A 22 18.14 3.51 7.37
C THR A 22 19.22 2.76 8.10
N GLY A 23 19.82 3.35 9.15
CA GLY A 23 20.78 2.67 10.01
C GLY A 23 20.19 1.49 10.79
N TRP A 24 18.92 1.57 11.20
CA TRP A 24 18.21 0.44 11.78
C TRP A 24 17.96 -0.65 10.76
N LEU A 25 17.50 -0.33 9.56
CA LEU A 25 17.20 -1.31 8.50
C LEU A 25 18.46 -2.11 8.12
N GLU A 26 19.62 -1.48 8.05
CA GLU A 26 20.89 -2.14 7.76
C GLU A 26 21.28 -3.18 8.84
N LYS A 27 20.97 -2.90 10.10
CA LYS A 27 21.23 -3.81 11.23
C LYS A 27 20.18 -4.91 11.38
N TYR A 28 18.90 -4.55 11.18
CA TYR A 28 17.77 -5.47 11.36
C TYR A 28 17.65 -6.46 10.22
N GLY A 29 17.93 -6.02 8.97
CA GLY A 29 17.81 -6.81 7.77
C GLY A 29 16.47 -6.68 7.06
N GLU A 30 16.31 -7.40 5.97
CA GLU A 30 15.25 -7.22 4.95
C GLU A 30 14.10 -8.23 5.06
N VAL A 31 14.15 -9.11 6.04
CA VAL A 31 13.09 -10.06 6.38
C VAL A 31 12.41 -9.64 7.67
N SER A 32 11.11 -9.85 7.77
CA SER A 32 10.36 -9.50 8.97
C SER A 32 9.15 -10.40 9.16
N TRP A 33 8.54 -10.30 10.33
CA TRP A 33 7.18 -10.81 10.52
C TRP A 33 6.18 -9.94 9.77
N ASP A 34 4.94 -10.42 9.71
CA ASP A 34 3.83 -9.77 9.02
C ASP A 34 2.57 -9.82 9.89
N HIS A 35 1.61 -8.96 9.63
CA HIS A 35 0.33 -9.01 10.30
C HIS A 35 -0.43 -10.32 10.04
N GLN A 36 -0.15 -11.00 8.91
CA GLN A 36 -0.68 -12.32 8.60
C GLN A 36 0.07 -13.47 9.29
N SER A 37 1.16 -13.22 10.02
CA SER A 37 2.00 -14.29 10.60
C SER A 37 1.22 -15.25 11.49
N PHE A 38 0.21 -14.80 12.22
CA PHE A 38 -0.68 -15.67 12.99
C PHE A 38 -1.49 -16.64 12.12
N PHE A 39 -1.76 -16.28 10.86
CA PHE A 39 -2.62 -17.03 9.95
C PHE A 39 -1.88 -17.61 8.72
N ALA A 40 -0.61 -17.29 8.53
CA ALA A 40 0.19 -17.80 7.41
C ALA A 40 0.71 -19.23 7.66
N GLY A 41 0.93 -19.60 8.93
CA GLY A 41 1.37 -20.93 9.33
C GLY A 41 0.23 -21.99 9.28
N PRO A 42 0.59 -23.30 9.36
CA PRO A 42 -0.39 -24.39 9.19
C PRO A 42 -1.58 -24.33 10.16
N VAL A 43 -1.31 -24.03 11.44
CA VAL A 43 -2.34 -23.96 12.48
C VAL A 43 -3.31 -22.81 12.20
N GLY A 44 -2.78 -21.61 11.96
CA GLY A 44 -3.60 -20.43 11.69
C GLY A 44 -4.40 -20.55 10.39
N ARG A 45 -3.84 -21.16 9.34
CA ARG A 45 -4.55 -21.43 8.09
C ARG A 45 -5.75 -22.35 8.31
N ARG A 46 -5.58 -23.44 9.06
CA ARG A 46 -6.68 -24.36 9.38
C ARG A 46 -7.78 -23.69 10.21
N ALA A 47 -7.40 -22.91 11.24
CA ALA A 47 -8.34 -22.16 12.05
C ALA A 47 -9.13 -21.15 11.22
N LYS A 48 -8.45 -20.39 10.34
CA LYS A 48 -9.09 -19.41 9.46
C LYS A 48 -9.99 -20.07 8.40
N ALA A 49 -9.59 -21.20 7.83
CA ALA A 49 -10.42 -21.98 6.91
C ALA A 49 -11.70 -22.48 7.61
N LEU A 50 -11.58 -22.99 8.84
CA LEU A 50 -12.73 -23.38 9.65
C LEU A 50 -13.66 -22.19 9.94
N TYR A 51 -13.12 -21.00 10.21
CA TYR A 51 -13.92 -19.78 10.43
C TYR A 51 -14.76 -19.38 9.21
N TYR A 52 -14.27 -19.61 8.01
CA TYR A 52 -15.08 -19.37 6.80
C TYR A 52 -16.10 -20.48 6.52
N LYS A 53 -15.80 -21.72 6.92
CA LYS A 53 -16.69 -22.87 6.73
C LYS A 53 -17.80 -22.94 7.80
N ASN A 54 -17.46 -22.72 9.06
CA ASN A 54 -18.37 -22.78 10.21
C ASN A 54 -18.04 -21.65 11.19
N LYS A 55 -18.91 -20.66 11.27
CA LYS A 55 -18.68 -19.45 12.09
C LYS A 55 -18.49 -19.74 13.57
N LEU A 56 -19.29 -20.63 14.16
CA LEU A 56 -19.24 -20.92 15.59
C LEU A 56 -17.93 -21.60 15.98
N LEU A 57 -17.64 -22.76 15.37
CA LEU A 57 -16.41 -23.52 15.62
C LEU A 57 -15.16 -22.72 15.19
N GLY A 58 -15.24 -22.02 14.07
CA GLY A 58 -14.15 -21.21 13.56
C GLY A 58 -13.85 -20.00 14.43
N THR A 59 -14.84 -19.36 15.04
CA THR A 59 -14.61 -18.28 16.01
C THR A 59 -13.82 -18.79 17.21
N ALA A 60 -14.19 -19.94 17.77
CA ALA A 60 -13.42 -20.57 18.84
C ALA A 60 -12.00 -20.93 18.42
N ALA A 61 -11.81 -21.43 17.17
CA ALA A 61 -10.50 -21.79 16.65
C ALA A 61 -9.57 -20.60 16.41
N VAL A 62 -10.09 -19.42 15.98
CA VAL A 62 -9.28 -18.22 15.75
C VAL A 62 -9.09 -17.37 17.01
N ALA A 63 -9.91 -17.56 18.06
CA ALA A 63 -9.87 -16.76 19.28
C ALA A 63 -8.47 -16.68 19.94
N PRO A 64 -7.67 -17.76 20.04
CA PRO A 64 -6.33 -17.67 20.59
C PRO A 64 -5.41 -16.76 19.79
N MET A 65 -5.48 -16.79 18.43
CA MET A 65 -4.67 -15.92 17.57
C MET A 65 -5.07 -14.45 17.75
N ILE A 66 -6.36 -14.17 17.84
CA ILE A 66 -6.88 -12.80 18.11
C ILE A 66 -6.45 -12.33 19.49
N PHE A 67 -6.48 -13.21 20.51
CA PHE A 67 -5.98 -12.89 21.84
C PHE A 67 -4.48 -12.52 21.81
N PHE A 68 -3.64 -13.34 21.14
CA PHE A 68 -2.24 -13.03 21.01
C PHE A 68 -2.00 -11.74 20.21
N GLU A 69 -2.77 -11.50 19.15
CA GLU A 69 -2.67 -10.26 18.37
C GLU A 69 -3.00 -9.02 19.22
N ALA A 70 -4.00 -9.12 20.09
CA ALA A 70 -4.46 -8.03 20.93
C ALA A 70 -3.55 -7.74 22.14
N PHE A 71 -2.98 -8.77 22.78
CA PHE A 71 -2.32 -8.63 24.08
C PHE A 71 -0.83 -9.05 24.06
N LEU A 72 -0.45 -9.97 23.20
CA LEU A 72 0.91 -10.52 23.11
C LEU A 72 1.39 -10.59 21.65
N PRO A 73 1.47 -9.45 20.93
CA PRO A 73 1.76 -9.45 19.49
C PRO A 73 3.11 -10.08 19.13
N SER A 74 4.07 -10.10 20.05
CA SER A 74 5.36 -10.79 19.87
C SER A 74 5.22 -12.32 19.74
N ALA A 75 4.11 -12.90 20.19
CA ALA A 75 3.82 -14.33 20.04
C ALA A 75 3.68 -14.77 18.56
N ARG A 76 3.52 -13.84 17.61
CA ARG A 76 3.53 -14.19 16.17
C ARG A 76 4.80 -14.92 15.74
N ARG A 77 5.91 -14.75 16.49
CA ARG A 77 7.17 -15.49 16.29
C ARG A 77 7.03 -17.00 16.45
N LEU A 78 6.03 -17.46 17.21
CA LEU A 78 5.72 -18.87 17.41
C LEU A 78 4.87 -19.45 16.28
N PHE A 79 4.20 -18.62 15.49
CA PHE A 79 3.28 -19.04 14.43
C PHE A 79 3.92 -19.06 13.05
N HIS A 80 4.91 -18.18 12.81
CA HIS A 80 5.57 -18.06 11.52
C HIS A 80 6.98 -17.51 11.67
N HIS A 81 7.90 -17.91 10.79
CA HIS A 81 9.24 -17.33 10.67
C HIS A 81 9.18 -15.97 9.93
N PRO A 82 10.19 -15.11 10.10
CA PRO A 82 10.30 -13.89 9.31
C PRO A 82 10.52 -14.23 7.83
N ILE A 83 9.90 -13.44 6.96
CA ILE A 83 9.94 -13.66 5.51
C ILE A 83 10.24 -12.36 4.77
N ARG A 84 10.75 -12.47 3.56
CA ARG A 84 10.87 -11.35 2.62
C ARG A 84 9.55 -11.18 1.88
N LEU A 85 9.13 -9.92 1.72
CA LEU A 85 7.84 -9.59 1.12
C LEU A 85 8.05 -8.62 -0.04
N PRO A 86 7.70 -8.99 -1.29
CA PRO A 86 7.97 -8.18 -2.49
C PRO A 86 7.44 -6.74 -2.40
N ILE A 87 6.24 -6.55 -1.84
CA ILE A 87 5.66 -5.22 -1.67
C ILE A 87 6.49 -4.32 -0.74
N ALA A 88 7.17 -4.90 0.26
CA ALA A 88 8.08 -4.14 1.11
C ALA A 88 9.32 -3.70 0.33
N ASP A 89 9.88 -4.59 -0.51
CA ASP A 89 11.02 -4.27 -1.37
C ASP A 89 10.67 -3.13 -2.35
N ALA A 90 9.47 -3.16 -2.93
CA ALA A 90 8.98 -2.07 -3.80
C ALA A 90 8.90 -0.73 -3.06
N HIS A 91 8.37 -0.73 -1.83
CA HIS A 91 8.30 0.49 -1.03
C HIS A 91 9.69 0.98 -0.59
N PHE A 92 10.60 0.09 -0.23
CA PHE A 92 11.99 0.47 0.08
C PHE A 92 12.68 1.06 -1.15
N ALA A 93 12.54 0.45 -2.34
CA ALA A 93 13.11 0.99 -3.57
C ALA A 93 12.61 2.41 -3.85
N MET A 94 11.29 2.65 -3.77
CA MET A 94 10.70 3.97 -3.97
C MET A 94 11.16 4.98 -2.90
N GLY A 95 11.19 4.57 -1.62
CA GLY A 95 11.63 5.43 -0.52
C GLY A 95 13.08 5.86 -0.67
N PHE A 96 13.97 4.93 -1.02
CA PHE A 96 15.38 5.25 -1.27
C PHE A 96 15.57 6.12 -2.52
N THR A 97 14.73 5.99 -3.55
CA THR A 97 14.76 6.89 -4.70
C THR A 97 14.37 8.31 -4.29
N PHE A 98 13.31 8.49 -3.50
CA PHE A 98 12.95 9.80 -2.95
C PHE A 98 14.06 10.40 -2.08
N LEU A 99 14.73 9.60 -1.24
CA LEU A 99 15.88 10.07 -0.47
C LEU A 99 17.05 10.50 -1.36
N HIS A 100 17.32 9.75 -2.43
CA HIS A 100 18.34 10.14 -3.41
C HIS A 100 18.01 11.51 -4.02
N GLU A 101 16.78 11.71 -4.45
CA GLU A 101 16.32 12.95 -5.08
C GLU A 101 16.33 14.13 -4.08
N ALA A 102 15.92 13.90 -2.82
CA ALA A 102 15.91 14.93 -1.80
C ALA A 102 17.30 15.33 -1.27
N MET A 103 18.22 14.37 -1.14
CA MET A 103 19.51 14.57 -0.49
C MET A 103 20.70 14.57 -1.45
N ALA A 104 20.49 14.34 -2.75
CA ALA A 104 21.51 14.19 -3.78
C ALA A 104 22.60 13.16 -3.40
N ASN A 105 22.25 12.09 -2.66
CA ASN A 105 23.18 11.07 -2.20
C ASN A 105 23.11 9.80 -3.07
N PRO A 106 24.16 9.50 -3.87
CA PRO A 106 24.17 8.32 -4.74
C PRO A 106 24.02 6.98 -4.03
N ALA A 107 24.43 6.87 -2.74
CA ALA A 107 24.29 5.64 -1.97
C ALA A 107 22.81 5.24 -1.80
N HIS A 108 21.88 6.20 -1.74
CA HIS A 108 20.46 5.91 -1.68
C HIS A 108 19.96 5.30 -2.99
N LEU A 109 20.41 5.78 -4.16
CA LEU A 109 20.05 5.18 -5.44
C LEU A 109 20.59 3.75 -5.57
N GLN A 110 21.80 3.47 -5.07
CA GLN A 110 22.35 2.11 -5.02
C GLN A 110 21.49 1.18 -4.14
N LYS A 111 20.98 1.68 -3.00
CA LYS A 111 20.02 0.92 -2.17
C LYS A 111 18.69 0.68 -2.90
N ALA A 112 18.17 1.66 -3.63
CA ALA A 112 16.96 1.47 -4.45
C ALA A 112 17.17 0.37 -5.50
N VAL A 113 18.29 0.38 -6.22
CA VAL A 113 18.67 -0.65 -7.21
C VAL A 113 18.81 -2.04 -6.54
N HIS A 114 19.38 -2.10 -5.33
CA HIS A 114 19.47 -3.35 -4.56
C HIS A 114 18.08 -3.96 -4.29
N PHE A 115 17.09 -3.14 -3.91
CA PHE A 115 15.73 -3.62 -3.68
C PHE A 115 15.00 -4.01 -4.98
N LEU A 116 15.31 -3.36 -6.13
CA LEU A 116 14.82 -3.84 -7.43
C LEU A 116 15.39 -5.21 -7.79
N ALA A 117 16.69 -5.44 -7.56
CA ALA A 117 17.29 -6.76 -7.77
C ALA A 117 16.69 -7.86 -6.87
N ALA A 118 16.22 -7.48 -5.68
CA ALA A 118 15.48 -8.39 -4.81
C ALA A 118 14.08 -8.69 -5.36
N LEU A 119 13.39 -7.70 -5.91
CA LEU A 119 12.11 -7.90 -6.60
C LEU A 119 12.25 -8.85 -7.80
N GLU A 120 13.29 -8.71 -8.61
CA GLU A 120 13.55 -9.63 -9.72
C GLU A 120 13.65 -11.09 -9.27
N LYS A 121 14.32 -11.33 -8.13
CA LYS A 121 14.49 -12.68 -7.55
C LYS A 121 13.21 -13.24 -6.92
N THR A 122 12.30 -12.37 -6.48
CA THR A 122 11.07 -12.75 -5.74
C THR A 122 9.80 -12.70 -6.60
N ARG A 123 9.93 -12.59 -7.92
CA ARG A 123 8.80 -12.67 -8.84
C ARG A 123 8.07 -14.02 -8.73
N CYS A 124 6.82 -14.07 -9.12
CA CYS A 124 6.06 -15.32 -9.18
C CYS A 124 6.70 -16.27 -10.21
N PRO A 125 7.16 -17.48 -9.79
CA PRO A 125 8.01 -18.33 -10.63
C PRO A 125 7.25 -18.99 -11.81
N ASP A 126 5.96 -19.26 -11.62
CA ASP A 126 5.15 -20.02 -12.58
C ASP A 126 4.51 -19.12 -13.67
N TYR A 127 4.91 -17.85 -13.74
CA TYR A 127 4.39 -16.87 -14.71
C TYR A 127 5.51 -16.40 -15.65
N LEU A 128 5.17 -16.30 -16.94
CA LEU A 128 6.11 -15.84 -17.97
C LEU A 128 6.52 -14.39 -17.70
N GLU A 129 5.51 -13.54 -17.45
CA GLU A 129 5.69 -12.12 -17.24
C GLU A 129 6.04 -11.80 -15.77
N PHE A 130 6.71 -10.67 -15.55
CA PHE A 130 7.04 -10.21 -14.20
C PHE A 130 5.79 -9.80 -13.43
N CYS A 131 5.55 -10.47 -12.32
CA CYS A 131 4.43 -10.22 -11.41
C CYS A 131 4.76 -10.71 -10.00
N TRP A 132 4.02 -10.23 -9.00
CA TRP A 132 4.29 -10.52 -7.60
C TRP A 132 3.02 -10.81 -6.81
N GLY A 133 3.16 -11.70 -5.83
CA GLY A 133 2.14 -12.06 -4.86
C GLY A 133 2.74 -12.28 -3.48
N TYR A 134 2.01 -12.97 -2.63
CA TYR A 134 2.53 -13.32 -1.31
C TYR A 134 3.35 -14.62 -1.36
N PRO A 135 4.45 -14.71 -0.59
CA PRO A 135 5.26 -15.92 -0.50
C PRO A 135 4.68 -16.98 0.47
N PHE A 136 3.39 -16.89 0.78
CA PHE A 136 2.66 -17.82 1.64
C PHE A 136 1.22 -18.03 1.16
N ASP A 137 0.63 -19.18 1.51
CA ASP A 137 -0.78 -19.46 1.22
C ASP A 137 -1.68 -18.52 2.02
N TRP A 138 -2.56 -17.80 1.34
CA TRP A 138 -3.48 -16.86 1.96
C TRP A 138 -4.91 -17.39 1.93
N VAL A 139 -5.43 -17.75 3.10
CA VAL A 139 -6.81 -18.20 3.24
C VAL A 139 -7.74 -16.99 3.20
N THR A 140 -8.66 -17.02 2.25
CA THR A 140 -9.71 -16.02 2.05
C THR A 140 -11.09 -16.66 2.20
N ARG A 141 -12.16 -15.85 2.15
CA ARG A 141 -13.53 -16.36 2.11
C ARG A 141 -13.81 -17.22 0.86
N ASN A 142 -13.18 -16.88 -0.26
CA ASN A 142 -13.40 -17.52 -1.56
C ASN A 142 -12.43 -18.69 -1.82
N GLY A 143 -11.71 -19.15 -0.79
CA GLY A 143 -10.73 -20.22 -0.92
C GLY A 143 -9.31 -19.77 -0.58
N VAL A 144 -8.34 -20.60 -0.95
CA VAL A 144 -6.92 -20.37 -0.67
C VAL A 144 -6.24 -19.80 -1.91
N ILE A 145 -5.69 -18.61 -1.79
CA ILE A 145 -4.75 -18.06 -2.76
C ILE A 145 -3.38 -18.65 -2.42
N LYS A 146 -2.82 -19.42 -3.33
CA LYS A 146 -1.54 -20.10 -3.14
C LYS A 146 -0.37 -19.12 -3.11
N ALA A 147 0.70 -19.49 -2.39
CA ALA A 147 1.97 -18.79 -2.45
C ALA A 147 2.43 -18.66 -3.91
N GLY A 148 2.95 -17.49 -4.28
CA GLY A 148 3.40 -17.22 -5.64
C GLY A 148 2.27 -16.94 -6.67
N THR A 149 1.00 -16.86 -6.25
CA THR A 149 -0.08 -16.35 -7.10
C THR A 149 0.02 -14.83 -7.20
N PRO A 150 0.04 -14.23 -8.41
CA PRO A 150 0.12 -12.80 -8.58
C PRO A 150 -1.09 -12.07 -8.00
N LEU A 151 -0.83 -10.91 -7.42
CA LEU A 151 -1.87 -10.04 -6.88
C LEU A 151 -1.79 -8.66 -7.55
N ILE A 152 -2.92 -8.20 -8.10
CA ILE A 152 -3.01 -6.86 -8.68
C ILE A 152 -2.85 -5.74 -7.63
N THR A 153 -2.82 -6.07 -6.38
CA THR A 153 -2.52 -5.13 -5.28
C THR A 153 -1.05 -5.14 -4.85
N THR A 154 -0.21 -6.01 -5.42
CA THR A 154 1.24 -6.06 -5.17
C THR A 154 2.03 -5.64 -6.40
N THR A 155 1.71 -6.19 -7.57
CA THR A 155 2.40 -5.93 -8.84
C THR A 155 2.48 -4.45 -9.23
N PRO A 156 1.44 -3.60 -9.03
CA PRO A 156 1.53 -2.16 -9.33
C PRO A 156 2.57 -1.40 -8.50
N TYR A 157 2.83 -1.80 -7.27
CA TYR A 157 3.90 -1.18 -6.48
C TYR A 157 5.30 -1.52 -7.02
N ALA A 158 5.48 -2.75 -7.51
CA ALA A 158 6.71 -3.11 -8.22
C ALA A 158 6.85 -2.30 -9.52
N PHE A 159 5.78 -2.15 -10.31
CA PHE A 159 5.75 -1.27 -11.46
C PHE A 159 6.19 0.16 -11.13
N GLU A 160 5.62 0.76 -10.09
CA GLU A 160 6.00 2.11 -9.65
C GLU A 160 7.48 2.19 -9.26
N ALA A 161 7.97 1.19 -8.51
CA ALA A 161 9.36 1.14 -8.08
C ALA A 161 10.33 1.07 -9.27
N PHE A 162 10.08 0.17 -10.22
CA PHE A 162 10.89 0.06 -11.45
C PHE A 162 10.82 1.33 -12.28
N LEU A 163 9.64 1.92 -12.45
CA LEU A 163 9.46 3.15 -13.23
C LEU A 163 10.15 4.35 -12.57
N GLN A 164 10.07 4.50 -11.25
CA GLN A 164 10.68 5.59 -10.52
C GLN A 164 12.22 5.51 -10.59
N VAL A 165 12.80 4.34 -10.32
CA VAL A 165 14.24 4.15 -10.44
C VAL A 165 14.71 4.31 -11.89
N TYR A 166 13.92 3.84 -12.89
CA TYR A 166 14.23 4.03 -14.31
C TYR A 166 14.31 5.53 -14.68
N LYS A 167 13.43 6.36 -14.13
CA LYS A 167 13.47 7.82 -14.38
C LYS A 167 14.72 8.49 -13.82
N SER A 168 15.21 8.02 -12.66
CA SER A 168 16.44 8.53 -12.04
C SER A 168 17.70 7.95 -12.70
N GLN A 169 17.62 6.69 -13.18
CA GLN A 169 18.72 5.99 -13.85
C GLN A 169 18.15 5.04 -14.90
N ALA A 170 18.09 5.50 -16.15
CA ALA A 170 17.60 4.72 -17.28
C ALA A 170 18.47 3.47 -17.53
N ASP A 171 17.82 2.32 -17.76
CA ASP A 171 18.46 1.02 -18.00
C ASP A 171 17.56 0.15 -18.89
N ALA A 172 18.14 -0.46 -19.92
CA ALA A 172 17.37 -1.26 -20.88
C ALA A 172 16.75 -2.52 -20.26
N GLY A 173 17.41 -3.14 -19.27
CA GLY A 173 16.87 -4.29 -18.54
C GLY A 173 15.64 -3.90 -17.74
N ARG A 174 15.69 -2.80 -16.99
CA ARG A 174 14.54 -2.28 -16.24
C ARG A 174 13.37 -1.93 -17.16
N LYS A 175 13.62 -1.35 -18.34
CA LYS A 175 12.56 -1.08 -19.32
C LYS A 175 11.85 -2.37 -19.75
N LYS A 176 12.60 -3.44 -20.06
CA LYS A 176 12.02 -4.76 -20.38
C LYS A 176 11.18 -5.34 -19.25
N ILE A 177 11.60 -5.16 -17.99
CA ILE A 177 10.82 -5.59 -16.83
C ILE A 177 9.53 -4.78 -16.72
N ILE A 178 9.57 -3.45 -16.88
CA ILE A 178 8.38 -2.60 -16.91
C ILE A 178 7.40 -3.08 -18.00
N GLU A 179 7.89 -3.31 -19.21
CA GLU A 179 7.07 -3.83 -20.32
C GLU A 179 6.45 -5.19 -19.99
N SER A 180 7.19 -6.09 -19.35
CA SER A 180 6.70 -7.39 -18.88
C SER A 180 5.59 -7.23 -17.84
N ILE A 181 5.76 -6.37 -16.83
CA ILE A 181 4.72 -6.07 -15.83
C ILE A 181 3.44 -5.56 -16.51
N VAL A 182 3.59 -4.71 -17.52
CA VAL A 182 2.45 -4.16 -18.28
C VAL A 182 1.71 -5.26 -19.03
N ARG A 183 2.43 -6.18 -19.70
CA ARG A 183 1.81 -7.33 -20.36
C ARG A 183 1.02 -8.19 -19.36
N HIS A 184 1.63 -8.56 -18.23
CA HIS A 184 0.91 -9.27 -17.16
C HIS A 184 -0.37 -8.54 -16.73
N THR A 185 -0.27 -7.25 -16.43
CA THR A 185 -1.39 -6.43 -15.96
C THR A 185 -2.49 -6.30 -17.01
N GLY A 186 -2.13 -6.25 -18.28
CA GLY A 186 -3.07 -6.11 -19.41
C GLY A 186 -3.74 -7.43 -19.83
N THR A 187 -3.02 -8.57 -19.73
CA THR A 187 -3.46 -9.84 -20.31
C THR A 187 -3.85 -10.91 -19.30
N ASP A 188 -3.09 -11.07 -18.20
CA ASP A 188 -3.34 -12.12 -17.22
C ASP A 188 -4.43 -11.72 -16.22
N ILE A 189 -4.47 -10.44 -15.84
CA ILE A 189 -5.56 -9.87 -15.04
C ILE A 189 -6.77 -9.65 -15.94
N LYS A 190 -7.92 -10.24 -15.57
CA LYS A 190 -9.12 -10.29 -16.40
C LYS A 190 -10.09 -9.16 -16.10
N ASP A 191 -10.95 -8.86 -17.07
CA ASP A 191 -12.05 -7.90 -16.96
C ASP A 191 -13.40 -8.60 -16.93
N PHE A 192 -14.31 -8.14 -16.06
CA PHE A 192 -15.69 -8.60 -15.97
C PHE A 192 -16.64 -7.42 -16.09
N LYS A 193 -17.60 -7.50 -17.02
CA LYS A 193 -18.57 -6.44 -17.26
C LYS A 193 -19.46 -6.22 -16.04
N THR A 194 -19.60 -4.97 -15.62
CA THR A 194 -20.47 -4.54 -14.51
C THR A 194 -21.56 -3.58 -14.97
N SER A 195 -21.28 -2.77 -16.01
CA SER A 195 -22.23 -1.92 -16.70
C SER A 195 -21.90 -1.86 -18.21
N GLU A 196 -22.58 -1.02 -18.97
CA GLU A 196 -22.25 -0.82 -20.39
C GLU A 196 -20.84 -0.25 -20.59
N THR A 197 -20.39 0.63 -19.66
CA THR A 197 -19.11 1.33 -19.76
C THR A 197 -18.07 0.87 -18.76
N ALA A 198 -18.46 0.11 -17.73
CA ALA A 198 -17.58 -0.29 -16.64
C ALA A 198 -17.26 -1.78 -16.60
N ARG A 199 -16.03 -2.07 -16.18
CA ARG A 199 -15.54 -3.42 -15.96
C ARG A 199 -14.72 -3.48 -14.68
N THR A 200 -15.00 -4.49 -13.83
CA THR A 200 -14.13 -4.78 -12.69
C THR A 200 -12.98 -5.66 -13.12
N SER A 201 -11.79 -5.40 -12.59
CA SER A 201 -10.65 -6.29 -12.76
C SER A 201 -10.69 -7.47 -11.79
N SER A 202 -10.11 -8.61 -12.17
CA SER A 202 -9.77 -9.66 -11.22
C SER A 202 -8.70 -9.21 -10.23
N TYR A 203 -8.67 -9.83 -9.06
CA TYR A 203 -7.66 -9.59 -8.02
C TYR A 203 -6.40 -10.44 -8.26
N THR A 204 -6.61 -11.63 -8.82
CA THR A 204 -5.61 -12.59 -9.27
C THR A 204 -5.98 -13.02 -10.70
N PRO A 205 -5.13 -13.75 -11.43
CA PRO A 205 -5.53 -14.34 -12.72
C PRO A 205 -6.74 -15.30 -12.68
N HIS A 206 -7.19 -15.70 -11.48
CA HIS A 206 -8.11 -16.84 -11.30
C HIS A 206 -9.46 -16.49 -10.67
N ASP A 207 -9.70 -15.24 -10.24
CA ASP A 207 -10.97 -14.82 -9.63
C ASP A 207 -11.82 -13.94 -10.58
N GLN A 208 -13.03 -13.63 -10.15
CA GLN A 208 -14.02 -12.88 -10.94
C GLN A 208 -14.10 -11.37 -10.60
N GLY A 209 -13.17 -10.85 -9.80
CA GLY A 209 -13.12 -9.42 -9.50
C GLY A 209 -14.09 -8.94 -8.42
N GLY A 210 -14.53 -7.69 -8.54
CA GLY A 210 -15.44 -7.02 -7.61
C GLY A 210 -14.76 -6.18 -6.55
N VAL A 211 -13.43 -6.25 -6.40
CA VAL A 211 -12.66 -5.44 -5.44
C VAL A 211 -12.30 -4.09 -6.05
N VAL A 212 -12.73 -2.99 -5.41
CA VAL A 212 -12.67 -1.65 -6.01
C VAL A 212 -11.22 -1.18 -6.18
N ASN A 213 -10.38 -1.30 -5.15
CA ASN A 213 -8.98 -0.88 -5.27
C ASN A 213 -8.15 -1.74 -6.25
N ALA A 214 -8.55 -2.98 -6.53
CA ALA A 214 -7.91 -3.81 -7.55
C ALA A 214 -8.04 -3.17 -8.94
N SER A 215 -9.26 -2.75 -9.30
CA SER A 215 -9.53 -2.04 -10.55
C SER A 215 -8.83 -0.68 -10.62
N ALA A 216 -8.79 0.06 -9.49
CA ALA A 216 -8.08 1.33 -9.40
C ALA A 216 -6.56 1.17 -9.65
N TYR A 217 -5.93 0.16 -9.06
CA TYR A 217 -4.51 -0.14 -9.26
C TYR A 217 -4.20 -0.56 -10.69
N ARG A 218 -5.03 -1.44 -11.27
CA ARG A 218 -4.85 -1.86 -12.65
C ARG A 218 -4.98 -0.69 -13.62
N ALA A 219 -6.01 0.12 -13.47
CA ALA A 219 -6.24 1.30 -14.29
C ALA A 219 -5.05 2.28 -14.22
N PHE A 220 -4.57 2.59 -13.01
CA PHE A 220 -3.42 3.46 -12.83
C PHE A 220 -2.16 2.91 -13.51
N THR A 221 -1.87 1.62 -13.33
CA THR A 221 -0.69 0.98 -13.93
C THR A 221 -0.74 1.08 -15.45
N LEU A 222 -1.87 0.74 -16.07
CA LEU A 222 -2.04 0.76 -17.52
C LEU A 222 -2.02 2.18 -18.09
N MET A 223 -2.66 3.16 -17.42
CA MET A 223 -2.56 4.57 -17.85
C MET A 223 -1.15 5.13 -17.76
N SER A 224 -0.46 4.83 -16.66
CA SER A 224 0.93 5.25 -16.49
C SER A 224 1.86 4.61 -17.54
N ALA A 225 1.61 3.33 -17.84
CA ALA A 225 2.33 2.61 -18.89
C ALA A 225 2.02 3.15 -20.28
N ALA A 226 0.77 3.47 -20.59
CA ALA A 226 0.38 4.08 -21.87
C ALA A 226 1.17 5.36 -22.14
N LYS A 227 1.27 6.22 -21.13
CA LYS A 227 2.08 7.45 -21.24
C LYS A 227 3.59 7.18 -21.39
N PHE A 228 4.11 6.21 -20.64
CA PHE A 228 5.54 5.89 -20.62
C PHE A 228 6.00 5.20 -21.91
N LEU A 229 5.20 4.26 -22.42
CA LEU A 229 5.52 3.46 -23.62
C LEU A 229 5.01 4.08 -24.93
N GLY A 230 4.12 5.07 -24.87
CA GLY A 230 3.42 5.62 -26.04
C GLY A 230 2.35 4.69 -26.61
N ASP A 231 1.82 3.73 -25.81
CA ASP A 231 0.86 2.73 -26.25
C ASP A 231 -0.57 3.08 -25.80
N ASN A 232 -1.32 3.72 -26.68
CA ASN A 232 -2.70 4.11 -26.42
C ASN A 232 -3.69 2.92 -26.35
N ALA A 233 -3.32 1.72 -26.79
CA ALA A 233 -4.19 0.53 -26.68
C ALA A 233 -4.45 0.18 -25.20
N LEU A 234 -3.50 0.47 -24.32
CA LEU A 234 -3.64 0.25 -22.87
C LEU A 234 -4.75 1.10 -22.24
N LEU A 235 -5.07 2.27 -22.81
CA LEU A 235 -6.16 3.14 -22.34
C LEU A 235 -7.53 2.46 -22.50
N LYS A 236 -7.72 1.67 -23.57
CA LYS A 236 -8.98 0.92 -23.81
C LYS A 236 -9.25 -0.12 -22.71
N ILE A 237 -8.21 -0.58 -22.02
CA ILE A 237 -8.33 -1.50 -20.89
C ILE A 237 -8.49 -0.72 -19.58
N ALA A 238 -7.78 0.41 -19.44
CA ALA A 238 -7.79 1.22 -18.22
C ALA A 238 -9.12 1.93 -17.99
N GLU A 239 -9.71 2.54 -19.03
CA GLU A 239 -10.93 3.37 -18.92
C GLU A 239 -12.13 2.63 -18.33
N PRO A 240 -12.49 1.39 -18.76
CA PRO A 240 -13.57 0.66 -18.11
C PRO A 240 -13.34 0.36 -16.64
N ASN A 241 -12.08 0.17 -16.22
CA ASN A 241 -11.75 -0.01 -14.80
C ASN A 241 -11.89 1.32 -14.02
N ILE A 242 -11.54 2.47 -14.61
CA ILE A 242 -11.81 3.79 -14.03
C ILE A 242 -13.32 3.99 -13.85
N ASN A 243 -14.11 3.70 -14.88
CA ASN A 243 -15.56 3.83 -14.80
C ASN A 243 -16.14 2.96 -13.68
N PHE A 244 -15.67 1.70 -13.52
CA PHE A 244 -16.08 0.85 -12.40
C PHE A 244 -15.76 1.48 -11.03
N VAL A 245 -14.58 2.08 -10.87
CA VAL A 245 -14.20 2.74 -9.62
C VAL A 245 -15.11 3.95 -9.34
N LEU A 246 -15.41 4.76 -10.36
CA LEU A 246 -16.29 5.92 -10.22
C LEU A 246 -17.74 5.50 -9.91
N GLU A 247 -18.28 4.49 -10.61
CA GLU A 247 -19.62 3.93 -10.37
C GLU A 247 -19.72 3.21 -9.01
N SER A 248 -18.61 2.81 -8.43
CA SER A 248 -18.56 2.16 -7.11
C SER A 248 -18.64 3.14 -5.94
N GLN A 249 -18.49 4.45 -6.17
CA GLN A 249 -18.57 5.44 -5.12
C GLN A 249 -20.01 5.55 -4.59
N ASN A 250 -20.18 5.47 -3.28
CA ASN A 250 -21.45 5.67 -2.62
C ASN A 250 -21.86 7.17 -2.65
N ALA A 251 -23.15 7.44 -2.42
CA ALA A 251 -23.67 8.81 -2.42
C ALA A 251 -23.00 9.72 -1.36
N ASP A 252 -22.53 9.14 -0.24
CA ASP A 252 -21.81 9.85 0.82
C ASP A 252 -20.33 10.13 0.51
N GLY A 253 -19.83 9.69 -0.66
CA GLY A 253 -18.46 9.87 -1.11
C GLY A 253 -17.51 8.71 -0.74
N SER A 254 -17.95 7.74 0.05
CA SER A 254 -17.14 6.56 0.39
C SER A 254 -17.01 5.56 -0.75
N TRP A 255 -15.99 4.71 -0.68
CA TRP A 255 -15.89 3.49 -1.50
C TRP A 255 -15.95 2.26 -0.61
N PRO A 256 -16.84 1.27 -0.89
CA PRO A 256 -16.79 -0.02 -0.24
C PRO A 256 -15.55 -0.78 -0.70
N TYR A 257 -15.06 -1.72 0.10
CA TYR A 257 -13.95 -2.59 -0.31
C TYR A 257 -14.25 -3.35 -1.60
N ALA A 258 -15.49 -3.88 -1.73
CA ALA A 258 -15.93 -4.59 -2.92
C ALA A 258 -17.42 -4.36 -3.22
N LYS A 259 -17.81 -4.58 -4.47
CA LYS A 259 -19.19 -4.51 -4.98
C LYS A 259 -19.83 -5.91 -5.13
N ASP A 260 -19.52 -6.81 -4.20
CA ASP A 260 -20.02 -8.19 -4.18
C ASP A 260 -21.21 -8.40 -3.24
N GLY A 261 -21.76 -7.33 -2.66
CA GLY A 261 -22.89 -7.38 -1.73
C GLY A 261 -22.57 -7.93 -0.33
N VAL A 262 -21.31 -8.26 -0.05
CA VAL A 262 -20.88 -8.90 1.21
C VAL A 262 -19.73 -8.16 1.89
N ARG A 263 -18.77 -7.67 1.11
CA ARG A 263 -17.57 -6.99 1.62
C ARG A 263 -17.70 -5.49 1.46
N ASP A 264 -18.75 -4.92 2.04
CA ASP A 264 -19.14 -3.51 1.92
C ASP A 264 -18.54 -2.61 3.01
N PHE A 265 -17.54 -3.10 3.74
CA PHE A 265 -16.83 -2.32 4.74
C PHE A 265 -16.02 -1.18 4.11
N VAL A 266 -15.79 -0.13 4.91
CA VAL A 266 -15.00 1.04 4.52
C VAL A 266 -13.91 1.22 5.55
N ASP A 267 -12.66 1.01 5.15
CA ASP A 267 -11.48 1.19 5.97
C ASP A 267 -10.58 2.30 5.45
N HIS A 268 -9.61 2.65 6.24
CA HIS A 268 -8.73 3.78 5.97
C HIS A 268 -7.84 3.53 4.75
N PHE A 269 -7.07 2.43 4.77
CA PHE A 269 -6.05 2.21 3.73
C PHE A 269 -6.64 1.84 2.37
N HIS A 270 -7.76 1.08 2.28
CA HIS A 270 -8.40 0.83 0.98
C HIS A 270 -9.02 2.11 0.40
N THR A 271 -9.59 2.99 1.24
CA THR A 271 -10.02 4.32 0.81
C THR A 271 -8.85 5.11 0.24
N CYS A 272 -7.71 5.14 0.95
CA CYS A 272 -6.49 5.78 0.44
C CYS A 272 -5.99 5.15 -0.86
N PHE A 273 -6.08 3.83 -1.03
CA PHE A 273 -5.64 3.15 -2.26
C PHE A 273 -6.44 3.63 -3.47
N VAL A 274 -7.76 3.67 -3.35
CA VAL A 274 -8.65 4.14 -4.43
C VAL A 274 -8.34 5.60 -4.75
N MET A 275 -8.35 6.46 -3.75
CA MET A 275 -8.14 7.89 -3.95
C MET A 275 -6.75 8.23 -4.49
N LYS A 276 -5.68 7.54 -4.04
CA LYS A 276 -4.32 7.74 -4.58
C LYS A 276 -4.21 7.30 -6.05
N ALA A 277 -4.82 6.16 -6.40
CA ALA A 277 -4.85 5.72 -7.78
C ALA A 277 -5.58 6.74 -8.67
N LEU A 278 -6.77 7.18 -8.26
CA LEU A 278 -7.53 8.22 -8.96
C LEU A 278 -6.77 9.55 -9.04
N ALA A 279 -6.10 9.98 -7.97
CA ALA A 279 -5.28 11.20 -7.97
C ALA A 279 -4.14 11.13 -8.99
N LYS A 280 -3.45 10.00 -9.07
CA LYS A 280 -2.39 9.78 -10.05
C LYS A 280 -2.94 9.73 -11.48
N ILE A 281 -4.09 9.10 -11.69
CA ILE A 281 -4.78 9.06 -12.99
C ILE A 281 -5.19 10.49 -13.40
N TYR A 282 -5.79 11.26 -12.48
CA TYR A 282 -6.16 12.66 -12.74
C TYR A 282 -4.96 13.50 -13.18
N LYS A 283 -3.80 13.34 -12.53
CA LYS A 283 -2.56 14.01 -12.94
C LYS A 283 -2.05 13.59 -14.34
N LEU A 284 -2.49 12.45 -14.85
CA LEU A 284 -2.11 11.98 -16.19
C LEU A 284 -3.06 12.47 -17.28
N ASN A 285 -4.38 12.55 -17.03
CA ASN A 285 -5.40 12.78 -18.05
C ASN A 285 -6.31 14.02 -17.80
N GLY A 286 -6.33 14.59 -16.59
CA GLY A 286 -7.15 15.75 -16.24
C GLY A 286 -8.67 15.50 -16.25
N ASP A 287 -9.14 14.24 -16.16
CA ASP A 287 -10.56 13.90 -16.23
C ASP A 287 -11.36 14.56 -15.08
N PRO A 288 -12.31 15.50 -15.37
CA PRO A 288 -13.06 16.20 -14.34
C PRO A 288 -13.98 15.30 -13.52
N ARG A 289 -14.40 14.14 -14.05
CA ARG A 289 -15.19 13.15 -13.31
C ARG A 289 -14.41 12.60 -12.12
N ILE A 290 -13.12 12.36 -12.33
CA ILE A 290 -12.21 11.88 -11.28
C ILE A 290 -12.04 12.95 -10.20
N LEU A 291 -11.84 14.22 -10.59
CA LEU A 291 -11.71 15.31 -9.62
C LEU A 291 -12.99 15.49 -8.78
N ALA A 292 -14.17 15.39 -9.41
CA ALA A 292 -15.45 15.45 -8.71
C ALA A 292 -15.64 14.28 -7.71
N ALA A 293 -15.23 13.07 -8.09
CA ALA A 293 -15.25 11.90 -7.21
C ALA A 293 -14.26 12.06 -6.05
N LEU A 294 -13.06 12.56 -6.33
CA LEU A 294 -12.06 12.85 -5.29
C LEU A 294 -12.55 13.90 -4.30
N ALA A 295 -13.25 14.95 -4.74
CA ALA A 295 -13.81 15.97 -3.85
C ALA A 295 -14.77 15.36 -2.82
N LYS A 296 -15.74 14.55 -3.27
CA LYS A 296 -16.65 13.81 -2.37
C LYS A 296 -15.88 12.85 -1.46
N GLY A 297 -14.87 12.17 -2.01
CA GLY A 297 -14.03 11.25 -1.25
C GLY A 297 -13.22 11.93 -0.14
N VAL A 298 -12.65 13.11 -0.40
CA VAL A 298 -11.92 13.93 0.59
C VAL A 298 -12.85 14.38 1.71
N ASP A 299 -14.05 14.85 1.39
CA ASP A 299 -15.03 15.27 2.39
C ASP A 299 -15.41 14.09 3.31
N TYR A 300 -15.71 12.92 2.71
CA TYR A 300 -16.01 11.72 3.48
C TYR A 300 -14.81 11.30 4.35
N TYR A 301 -13.61 11.29 3.77
CA TYR A 301 -12.36 10.86 4.40
C TYR A 301 -12.06 11.67 5.65
N LEU A 302 -12.06 13.00 5.54
CA LEU A 302 -11.79 13.90 6.65
C LEU A 302 -12.84 13.80 7.77
N LYS A 303 -14.11 13.60 7.41
CA LYS A 303 -15.21 13.50 8.37
C LYS A 303 -15.25 12.16 9.12
N ASN A 304 -14.89 11.04 8.47
CA ASN A 304 -15.23 9.71 8.98
C ASN A 304 -14.04 8.83 9.33
N LEU A 305 -12.81 9.14 8.86
CA LEU A 305 -11.66 8.25 8.98
C LEU A 305 -10.54 8.77 9.90
N PHE A 306 -10.88 9.73 10.80
CA PHE A 306 -9.97 10.23 11.83
C PHE A 306 -10.60 10.13 13.21
N ALA A 307 -9.74 9.93 14.22
CA ALA A 307 -10.09 10.04 15.62
C ALA A 307 -10.01 11.52 16.05
N GLU A 308 -10.57 11.85 17.24
CA GLU A 308 -10.56 13.20 17.79
C GLU A 308 -9.16 13.83 17.92
N ASN A 309 -8.14 12.99 18.11
CA ASN A 309 -6.73 13.43 18.17
C ASN A 309 -6.08 13.63 16.78
N GLY A 310 -6.84 13.58 15.70
CA GLY A 310 -6.38 13.76 14.33
C GLY A 310 -5.60 12.58 13.74
N MET A 311 -5.49 11.46 14.46
CA MET A 311 -4.83 10.25 13.93
C MET A 311 -5.82 9.38 13.13
N PRO A 312 -5.34 8.65 12.10
CA PRO A 312 -6.16 7.75 11.31
C PRO A 312 -6.91 6.71 12.13
N ARG A 313 -8.20 6.52 11.83
CA ARG A 313 -9.03 5.42 12.33
C ARG A 313 -9.00 4.27 11.34
N PRO A 314 -8.92 3.01 11.80
CA PRO A 314 -8.85 1.86 10.89
C PRO A 314 -10.10 1.70 10.00
N PHE A 315 -11.28 2.03 10.53
CA PHE A 315 -12.56 1.85 9.85
C PHE A 315 -13.53 2.98 10.14
N SER A 316 -14.30 3.38 9.14
CA SER A 316 -15.57 4.09 9.32
C SER A 316 -16.74 3.10 9.39
N LYS A 317 -16.69 2.00 8.60
CA LYS A 317 -17.63 0.88 8.63
C LYS A 317 -16.81 -0.41 8.79
N ALA A 318 -16.73 -0.91 10.03
CA ALA A 318 -15.93 -2.09 10.35
C ALA A 318 -16.66 -3.40 10.01
N PRO A 319 -15.97 -4.40 9.42
CA PRO A 319 -16.56 -5.71 9.14
C PRO A 319 -16.59 -6.62 10.37
N ARG A 320 -15.86 -6.26 11.43
CA ARG A 320 -15.67 -7.05 12.66
C ARG A 320 -15.10 -6.20 13.78
N LEU A 321 -15.05 -6.74 14.99
CA LEU A 321 -14.33 -6.14 16.10
C LEU A 321 -12.83 -5.99 15.74
N THR A 322 -12.28 -4.79 15.96
CA THR A 322 -10.86 -4.50 15.81
C THR A 322 -10.17 -4.48 17.17
N VAL A 323 -8.95 -5.03 17.22
CA VAL A 323 -8.15 -5.14 18.46
C VAL A 323 -7.11 -4.03 18.60
N TYR A 324 -7.14 -3.05 17.69
CA TYR A 324 -6.23 -1.91 17.65
C TYR A 324 -6.99 -0.61 17.37
N GLN A 325 -6.41 0.50 17.82
CA GLN A 325 -6.99 1.84 17.68
C GLN A 325 -6.48 2.54 16.43
N CYS A 326 -5.22 2.29 16.05
CA CYS A 326 -4.56 2.92 14.91
C CYS A 326 -3.44 2.01 14.40
N GLU A 327 -3.23 1.97 13.10
CA GLU A 327 -2.12 1.28 12.45
C GLU A 327 -1.14 2.28 11.82
N LEU A 328 0.14 1.97 11.86
CA LEU A 328 1.16 2.75 11.16
C LEU A 328 0.92 2.75 9.64
N TYR A 329 0.34 1.69 9.13
CA TYR A 329 -0.03 1.54 7.73
C TYR A 329 -1.03 2.62 7.29
N ASP A 330 -2.11 2.82 8.06
CA ASP A 330 -3.10 3.87 7.79
C ASP A 330 -2.45 5.26 7.81
N CYS A 331 -1.55 5.50 8.76
CA CYS A 331 -0.81 6.77 8.84
C CYS A 331 0.07 7.00 7.61
N ALA A 332 0.76 5.97 7.14
CA ALA A 332 1.60 6.05 5.95
C ALA A 332 0.77 6.33 4.68
N GLU A 333 -0.37 5.66 4.53
CA GLU A 333 -1.28 5.86 3.41
C GLU A 333 -1.93 7.25 3.43
N CYS A 334 -2.27 7.76 4.63
CA CYS A 334 -2.73 9.12 4.83
C CYS A 334 -1.70 10.15 4.35
N ILE A 335 -0.43 10.02 4.77
CA ILE A 335 0.65 10.92 4.34
C ILE A 335 0.77 10.93 2.81
N ASN A 336 0.80 9.75 2.17
CA ASN A 336 0.88 9.65 0.71
C ASN A 336 -0.33 10.30 0.01
N LEU A 337 -1.54 10.08 0.53
CA LEU A 337 -2.76 10.66 -0.03
C LEU A 337 -2.74 12.18 0.06
N CYS A 338 -2.41 12.73 1.24
CA CYS A 338 -2.33 14.16 1.46
C CYS A 338 -1.31 14.82 0.54
N LEU A 339 -0.11 14.25 0.38
CA LEU A 339 0.93 14.75 -0.51
C LEU A 339 0.48 14.78 -1.99
N LEU A 340 -0.29 13.79 -2.41
CA LEU A 340 -0.79 13.71 -3.78
C LEU A 340 -1.90 14.73 -4.07
N LEU A 341 -2.71 15.10 -3.06
CA LEU A 341 -3.94 15.86 -3.26
C LEU A 341 -3.96 17.25 -2.59
N ARG A 342 -2.93 17.63 -1.79
CA ARG A 342 -2.93 18.90 -1.03
C ARG A 342 -2.99 20.16 -1.90
N ARG A 343 -2.63 20.06 -3.19
CA ARG A 343 -2.71 21.18 -4.13
C ARG A 343 -4.15 21.42 -4.60
N GLU A 344 -4.87 20.34 -4.88
CA GLU A 344 -6.26 20.36 -5.28
C GLU A 344 -7.20 20.56 -4.06
N PHE A 345 -6.81 20.07 -2.89
CA PHE A 345 -7.58 20.10 -1.64
C PHE A 345 -6.70 20.61 -0.47
N PRO A 346 -6.53 21.93 -0.33
CA PRO A 346 -5.61 22.52 0.67
C PRO A 346 -5.92 22.15 2.14
N GLN A 347 -7.17 21.77 2.46
CA GLN A 347 -7.55 21.28 3.80
C GLN A 347 -6.79 20.03 4.24
N LEU A 348 -6.19 19.27 3.31
CA LEU A 348 -5.35 18.11 3.62
C LEU A 348 -3.97 18.47 4.20
N GLN A 349 -3.53 19.73 4.08
CA GLN A 349 -2.23 20.16 4.59
C GLN A 349 -2.14 20.04 6.12
N SER A 350 -3.17 20.50 6.84
CA SER A 350 -3.21 20.40 8.30
C SER A 350 -3.27 18.95 8.79
N THR A 351 -3.97 18.08 8.06
CA THR A 351 -4.01 16.63 8.34
C THR A 351 -2.63 16.01 8.15
N LEU A 352 -1.93 16.34 7.06
CA LEU A 352 -0.57 15.88 6.77
C LEU A 352 0.39 16.20 7.92
N GLU A 353 0.42 17.47 8.33
CA GLU A 353 1.29 17.96 9.42
C GLU A 353 0.95 17.29 10.75
N THR A 354 -0.33 17.17 11.09
CA THR A 354 -0.80 16.52 12.33
C THR A 354 -0.37 15.06 12.39
N VAL A 355 -0.55 14.31 11.30
CA VAL A 355 -0.18 12.90 11.26
C VAL A 355 1.33 12.72 11.33
N ILE A 356 2.12 13.50 10.58
CA ILE A 356 3.59 13.42 10.64
C ILE A 356 4.09 13.78 12.05
N ALA A 357 3.60 14.87 12.65
CA ALA A 357 3.98 15.26 14.01
C ALA A 357 3.61 14.17 15.04
N GLY A 358 2.43 13.56 14.91
CA GLY A 358 1.98 12.44 15.73
C GLY A 358 2.90 11.20 15.61
N ILE A 359 3.33 10.88 14.39
CA ILE A 359 4.28 9.79 14.12
C ILE A 359 5.63 10.08 14.79
N LEU A 360 6.21 11.25 14.56
CA LEU A 360 7.52 11.62 15.11
C LEU A 360 7.51 11.61 16.65
N LYS A 361 6.39 12.03 17.26
CA LYS A 361 6.26 12.11 18.72
C LYS A 361 6.08 10.73 19.38
N ASN A 362 5.29 9.83 18.78
CA ASN A 362 4.78 8.66 19.51
C ASN A 362 5.15 7.30 18.89
N TRP A 363 5.50 7.26 17.60
CA TRP A 363 5.66 5.99 16.87
C TRP A 363 7.11 5.61 16.60
N VAL A 364 8.02 6.58 16.60
CA VAL A 364 9.46 6.34 16.44
C VAL A 364 10.01 5.69 17.70
N LYS A 365 10.71 4.57 17.56
CA LYS A 365 11.38 3.86 18.66
C LYS A 365 12.82 4.34 18.81
N ARG A 366 13.41 4.07 19.97
CA ARG A 366 14.81 4.44 20.26
C ARG A 366 15.83 3.78 19.33
N ASP A 367 15.50 2.63 18.76
CA ASP A 367 16.36 1.92 17.80
C ASP A 367 16.28 2.47 16.37
N GLY A 368 15.42 3.47 16.11
CA GLY A 368 15.19 4.08 14.79
C GLY A 368 14.03 3.47 14.01
N SER A 369 13.49 2.34 14.44
CA SER A 369 12.31 1.72 13.80
C SER A 369 11.01 2.36 14.28
N PHE A 370 9.90 1.96 13.65
CA PHE A 370 8.58 2.42 14.04
C PHE A 370 7.82 1.34 14.83
N ARG A 371 6.90 1.77 15.69
CA ARG A 371 5.85 0.92 16.25
C ARG A 371 4.88 0.56 15.14
N SER A 372 4.33 -0.66 15.16
CA SER A 372 3.46 -1.12 14.06
C SER A 372 1.99 -0.79 14.29
N ARG A 373 1.51 -0.90 15.54
CA ARG A 373 0.10 -0.64 15.89
C ARG A 373 -0.04 -0.07 17.29
N LYS A 374 -1.01 0.84 17.45
CA LYS A 374 -1.55 1.20 18.75
C LYS A 374 -2.68 0.24 19.07
N LEU A 375 -2.46 -0.67 20.01
CA LEU A 375 -3.46 -1.64 20.47
C LEU A 375 -4.45 -0.97 21.42
N MET A 376 -5.51 -1.69 21.81
CA MET A 376 -6.40 -1.24 22.89
C MET A 376 -5.62 -1.03 24.20
N PHE A 377 -4.64 -1.91 24.46
CA PHE A 377 -3.70 -1.79 25.58
C PHE A 377 -2.27 -1.90 25.07
N GLY A 378 -1.51 -0.81 25.15
CA GLY A 378 -0.10 -0.80 24.75
C GLY A 378 0.15 -0.71 23.24
N TRP A 379 1.22 -1.35 22.78
CA TRP A 379 1.74 -1.25 21.41
C TRP A 379 2.17 -2.59 20.85
N ASP A 380 1.90 -2.81 19.57
CA ASP A 380 2.63 -3.80 18.78
C ASP A 380 3.94 -3.20 18.29
N ASN A 381 5.04 -3.66 18.87
CA ASN A 381 6.39 -3.20 18.56
C ASN A 381 7.15 -4.17 17.62
N VAL A 382 6.50 -5.23 17.15
CA VAL A 382 7.13 -6.19 16.22
C VAL A 382 7.30 -5.51 14.86
N PRO A 383 8.52 -5.41 14.32
CA PRO A 383 8.72 -4.83 13.02
C PRO A 383 8.06 -5.70 11.94
N MET A 384 7.27 -5.06 11.08
CA MET A 384 6.60 -5.66 9.94
C MET A 384 6.89 -4.83 8.70
N HIS A 385 7.78 -5.32 7.82
CA HIS A 385 8.22 -4.52 6.66
C HIS A 385 7.06 -4.18 5.74
N ARG A 386 6.29 -5.18 5.31
CA ARG A 386 5.16 -4.98 4.40
C ARG A 386 4.05 -4.13 5.01
N TRP A 387 3.78 -4.27 6.30
CA TRP A 387 2.56 -3.70 6.87
C TRP A 387 2.78 -2.38 7.58
N ALA A 388 4.07 -2.00 7.80
CA ALA A 388 4.28 -0.73 8.47
C ALA A 388 5.59 -0.04 8.11
N GLN A 389 6.73 -0.73 8.24
CA GLN A 389 8.03 -0.08 8.19
C GLN A 389 8.34 0.53 6.81
N SER A 390 8.17 -0.23 5.72
CA SER A 390 8.53 0.23 4.38
C SER A 390 7.57 1.30 3.84
N GLN A 391 6.27 1.20 4.15
CA GLN A 391 5.31 2.24 3.76
C GLN A 391 5.59 3.55 4.46
N MET A 392 5.84 3.52 5.79
CA MET A 392 6.15 4.76 6.54
C MET A 392 7.47 5.36 6.07
N PHE A 393 8.49 4.54 5.85
CA PHE A 393 9.76 4.99 5.27
C PHE A 393 9.54 5.70 3.91
N ARG A 394 8.82 5.05 2.99
CA ARG A 394 8.47 5.66 1.68
C ARG A 394 7.71 6.97 1.85
N SER A 395 6.71 6.99 2.74
CA SER A 395 5.83 8.15 2.90
C SER A 395 6.57 9.37 3.45
N LEU A 396 7.43 9.16 4.44
CA LEU A 396 8.27 10.23 4.99
C LEU A 396 9.37 10.67 4.00
N ALA A 397 9.93 9.74 3.22
CA ALA A 397 10.88 10.08 2.17
C ALA A 397 10.21 10.87 1.04
N PHE A 398 8.99 10.54 0.67
CA PHE A 398 8.20 11.32 -0.30
C PHE A 398 7.87 12.72 0.25
N PHE A 399 7.50 12.83 1.52
CA PHE A 399 7.31 14.14 2.15
C PHE A 399 8.58 14.99 2.09
N LEU A 400 9.73 14.43 2.48
CA LEU A 400 11.01 15.15 2.44
C LEU A 400 11.36 15.60 1.02
N HIS A 401 11.16 14.75 0.02
CA HIS A 401 11.37 15.08 -1.39
C HIS A 401 10.49 16.28 -1.83
N GLU A 402 9.18 16.23 -1.53
CA GLU A 402 8.25 17.32 -1.88
C GLU A 402 8.62 18.66 -1.19
N GLU A 403 9.08 18.62 0.07
CA GLU A 403 9.55 19.82 0.78
C GLU A 403 10.83 20.39 0.16
N THR A 404 11.75 19.55 -0.29
CA THR A 404 12.99 20.01 -0.97
C THR A 404 12.76 20.58 -2.37
N LEU A 405 11.67 20.22 -3.05
CA LEU A 405 11.26 20.81 -4.32
C LEU A 405 10.63 22.19 -4.16
N GLN A 406 10.08 22.51 -2.97
CA GLN A 406 9.43 23.78 -2.69
C GLN A 406 10.39 24.81 -2.06
N ALA A 407 11.51 24.37 -1.51
CA ALA A 407 12.58 25.22 -0.93
C ALA A 407 13.54 25.74 -2.00
#